data_3fa57baeea2b5503f84f44504458e655
#
_entry.id   3fa57baeea2b5503f84f44504458e655
#
_cell.length_a   1.000
_cell.length_b   1.000
_cell.length_c   1.000
_cell.angle_alpha   90.00
_cell.angle_beta   90.00
_cell.angle_gamma   90.00
#
_symmetry.space_group_name_H-M   'P 1'
#
loop_
_entity.id
_entity.type
_entity.pdbx_description
1 polymer ?
#
loop_
_entity_poly.entity_id
_entity_poly.type
_entity_poly.pdbx_seq_one_letter_code
_entity_poly.pdbx_strand_id
1 'polypeptide(L)'
;MQKYKPFGLLLREVLMNHVFKALTLCLSFWLSANLNAMTLERVGNDLFATGPTVDQDFLMFKEALAKGGIERLILVNGPGGDLWTGMQVARMVREAKITTVASGACMSACSLIFMAGHERAFGTGSLPRVTMVGIHGAHDRDSKRVNPSLMPQMYAWYKQQMGDKFDAQVINQALYDIKEASGFLRIRELQRTQEKERTPWFCPTGQTPFDQCQQHTGKDAFILGVVTQTETVPLQLPASMQVQLGFFGKSLGAPMVDLHDRAGTLIEGLCKGQLLCKTIAERTFNNYLSANHNKAMAIGWGKTGYGVRWGVDDPGLAMLWALYHCNHAKNNPKLCRLLSVNEHEVLPLYDEASTQAKALLGQLHAPAPEHIQAERDEPGARTPTQLRRGQALTGMTPKALEGIQRWDTATLAQALRQSERPVVIDAANFGPVIPGSLNFINSGLAFEDDKLEQPYAERFDQMLRAAAPDLNKPVVFYCSHSESWLSVNAAMRARQMGYTQVIWYRGGFTAWTQAGLPTVGRVPVAVLY
;
A
#
# COMPACT_ATOMS: atom_id res chain seq x y z
N MET A 1 15.94 -25.50 -61.37
CA MET A 1 16.76 -24.35 -61.01
C MET A 1 16.26 -23.85 -59.64
N GLN A 2 16.88 -24.34 -58.56
CA GLN A 2 16.60 -23.92 -57.19
C GLN A 2 17.39 -22.65 -56.88
N LYS A 3 16.70 -21.55 -56.54
CA LYS A 3 17.33 -20.28 -56.14
C LYS A 3 17.78 -20.38 -54.67
N TYR A 4 19.07 -20.44 -54.45
CA TYR A 4 19.72 -20.27 -53.14
C TYR A 4 19.50 -18.83 -52.64
N LYS A 5 18.90 -18.66 -51.47
CA LYS A 5 18.93 -17.38 -50.72
C LYS A 5 20.29 -17.24 -50.02
N PRO A 6 20.91 -16.08 -50.04
CA PRO A 6 22.23 -15.91 -49.45
C PRO A 6 22.16 -15.98 -47.91
N PHE A 7 23.00 -16.83 -47.36
CA PHE A 7 23.16 -17.14 -45.92
C PHE A 7 23.42 -15.92 -45.01
N GLY A 8 23.81 -14.78 -45.59
CA GLY A 8 24.12 -13.56 -44.86
C GLY A 8 22.90 -12.75 -44.34
N LEU A 9 21.69 -12.92 -44.91
CA LEU A 9 20.51 -12.20 -44.46
C LEU A 9 19.86 -12.87 -43.24
N LEU A 10 19.91 -14.19 -43.13
CA LEU A 10 19.38 -14.92 -41.96
C LEU A 10 20.20 -14.68 -40.68
N LEU A 11 21.54 -14.55 -40.83
CA LEU A 11 22.40 -14.23 -39.67
C LEU A 11 22.16 -12.81 -39.14
N ARG A 12 21.82 -11.84 -39.99
CA ARG A 12 21.55 -10.47 -39.63
C ARG A 12 20.21 -10.32 -38.87
N GLU A 13 19.18 -11.03 -39.27
CA GLU A 13 17.89 -11.02 -38.59
C GLU A 13 17.94 -11.73 -37.21
N VAL A 14 18.68 -12.84 -37.14
CA VAL A 14 18.86 -13.56 -35.86
C VAL A 14 19.72 -12.75 -34.87
N LEU A 15 20.80 -12.10 -35.33
CA LEU A 15 21.61 -11.22 -34.49
C LEU A 15 20.84 -9.96 -34.02
N MET A 16 20.07 -9.32 -34.92
CA MET A 16 19.27 -8.15 -34.55
C MET A 16 18.18 -8.50 -33.53
N ASN A 17 17.50 -9.64 -33.67
CA ASN A 17 16.50 -10.09 -32.70
C ASN A 17 17.10 -10.45 -31.33
N HIS A 18 18.31 -10.97 -31.27
CA HIS A 18 19.00 -11.27 -30.02
C HIS A 18 19.54 -10.00 -29.35
N VAL A 19 20.04 -9.03 -30.11
CA VAL A 19 20.48 -7.72 -29.58
C VAL A 19 19.28 -6.91 -29.08
N PHE A 20 18.14 -6.92 -29.79
CA PHE A 20 16.91 -6.24 -29.32
C PHE A 20 16.35 -6.91 -28.07
N LYS A 21 16.33 -8.24 -27.97
CA LYS A 21 15.92 -8.96 -26.76
C LYS A 21 16.88 -8.72 -25.58
N ALA A 22 18.17 -8.67 -25.84
CA ALA A 22 19.17 -8.34 -24.81
C ALA A 22 19.06 -6.88 -24.34
N LEU A 23 18.83 -5.92 -25.26
CA LEU A 23 18.60 -4.52 -24.88
C LEU A 23 17.27 -4.34 -24.11
N THR A 24 16.21 -5.04 -24.51
CA THR A 24 14.91 -4.97 -23.78
C THR A 24 15.02 -5.64 -22.40
N LEU A 25 15.78 -6.74 -22.26
CA LEU A 25 16.07 -7.34 -20.95
C LEU A 25 16.97 -6.44 -20.10
N CYS A 26 17.99 -5.80 -20.69
CA CYS A 26 18.83 -4.85 -19.93
C CYS A 26 18.05 -3.60 -19.51
N LEU A 27 17.16 -3.05 -20.35
CA LEU A 27 16.31 -1.91 -19.96
C LEU A 27 15.26 -2.30 -18.90
N SER A 28 14.69 -3.51 -18.96
CA SER A 28 13.77 -3.99 -17.93
C SER A 28 14.50 -4.30 -16.61
N PHE A 29 15.75 -4.75 -16.64
CA PHE A 29 16.58 -4.94 -15.45
C PHE A 29 17.01 -3.60 -14.81
N TRP A 30 17.25 -2.56 -15.63
CA TRP A 30 17.60 -1.22 -15.11
C TRP A 30 16.39 -0.47 -14.54
N LEU A 31 15.17 -0.69 -15.05
CA LEU A 31 13.94 -0.09 -14.51
C LEU A 31 13.43 -0.83 -13.26
N SER A 32 13.73 -2.11 -13.08
CA SER A 32 13.34 -2.86 -11.87
C SER A 32 14.32 -2.72 -10.71
N ALA A 33 15.56 -2.27 -10.94
CA ALA A 33 16.55 -2.09 -9.88
C ALA A 33 16.37 -0.81 -9.04
N ASN A 34 15.56 0.15 -9.49
CA ASN A 34 15.39 1.45 -8.81
C ASN A 34 14.13 1.58 -7.93
N LEU A 35 13.29 0.54 -7.85
CA LEU A 35 12.05 0.58 -7.06
C LEU A 35 12.22 0.26 -5.56
N ASN A 36 13.42 -0.12 -5.12
CA ASN A 36 13.69 -0.56 -3.74
C ASN A 36 14.82 0.20 -3.03
N ALA A 37 15.37 1.25 -3.59
CA ALA A 37 16.41 2.06 -2.93
C ALA A 37 15.78 3.13 -2.02
N MET A 38 16.53 3.58 -1.01
CA MET A 38 16.14 4.72 -0.18
C MET A 38 15.98 5.98 -1.04
N THR A 39 14.95 6.74 -0.83
CA THR A 39 14.74 8.03 -1.50
C THR A 39 15.33 9.13 -0.63
N LEU A 40 16.20 9.96 -1.23
CA LEU A 40 16.78 11.15 -0.59
C LEU A 40 16.19 12.42 -1.22
N GLU A 41 15.73 13.34 -0.39
CA GLU A 41 15.25 14.65 -0.83
C GLU A 41 15.82 15.75 0.09
N ARG A 42 16.41 16.78 -0.51
CA ARG A 42 16.96 17.91 0.23
C ARG A 42 16.00 19.09 0.20
N VAL A 43 15.66 19.61 1.38
CA VAL A 43 14.87 20.83 1.54
C VAL A 43 15.65 21.79 2.45
N GLY A 44 16.25 22.82 1.88
CA GLY A 44 17.14 23.72 2.63
C GLY A 44 18.37 22.99 3.18
N ASN A 45 18.54 23.03 4.50
CA ASN A 45 19.61 22.34 5.24
C ASN A 45 19.20 20.94 5.76
N ASP A 46 18.00 20.50 5.45
CA ASP A 46 17.49 19.20 5.81
C ASP A 46 17.65 18.21 4.67
N LEU A 47 18.19 17.03 4.97
CA LEU A 47 18.20 15.88 4.10
C LEU A 47 17.17 14.87 4.62
N PHE A 48 16.09 14.69 3.89
CA PHE A 48 15.08 13.67 4.17
C PHE A 48 15.45 12.35 3.50
N ALA A 49 15.25 11.24 4.22
CA ALA A 49 15.53 9.89 3.73
C ALA A 49 14.38 8.96 4.11
N THR A 50 13.82 8.23 3.14
CA THR A 50 12.75 7.25 3.34
C THR A 50 12.99 5.99 2.52
N GLY A 51 12.48 4.84 3.00
CA GLY A 51 12.59 3.55 2.31
C GLY A 51 13.62 2.61 2.92
N PRO A 52 13.78 1.41 2.33
CA PRO A 52 14.72 0.40 2.82
C PRO A 52 16.16 0.79 2.55
N THR A 53 17.07 0.39 3.45
CA THR A 53 18.51 0.57 3.29
C THR A 53 19.06 -0.53 2.38
N VAL A 54 19.63 -0.15 1.24
CA VAL A 54 20.25 -1.06 0.25
C VAL A 54 21.64 -0.61 -0.18
N ASP A 55 22.41 -1.48 -0.81
CA ASP A 55 23.84 -1.25 -1.12
C ASP A 55 24.12 0.07 -1.87
N GLN A 56 23.19 0.50 -2.70
CA GLN A 56 23.33 1.72 -3.51
C GLN A 56 23.24 3.01 -2.67
N ASP A 57 22.60 2.96 -1.50
CA ASP A 57 22.35 4.15 -0.66
C ASP A 57 23.64 4.77 -0.17
N PHE A 58 24.70 3.99 0.05
CA PHE A 58 26.01 4.49 0.45
C PHE A 58 26.53 5.57 -0.51
N LEU A 59 26.44 5.35 -1.82
CA LEU A 59 26.89 6.32 -2.82
C LEU A 59 26.02 7.56 -2.84
N MET A 60 24.72 7.41 -2.69
CA MET A 60 23.76 8.52 -2.64
C MET A 60 24.01 9.42 -1.42
N PHE A 61 24.20 8.83 -0.25
CA PHE A 61 24.55 9.59 0.96
C PHE A 61 25.91 10.28 0.84
N LYS A 62 26.91 9.59 0.31
CA LYS A 62 28.25 10.17 0.07
C LYS A 62 28.16 11.39 -0.84
N GLU A 63 27.40 11.30 -1.94
CA GLU A 63 27.21 12.43 -2.85
C GLU A 63 26.42 13.57 -2.19
N ALA A 64 25.36 13.27 -1.47
CA ALA A 64 24.54 14.26 -0.80
C ALA A 64 25.35 15.03 0.27
N LEU A 65 26.09 14.32 1.10
CA LEU A 65 26.93 14.93 2.16
C LEU A 65 28.13 15.71 1.60
N ALA A 66 28.71 15.26 0.49
CA ALA A 66 29.84 15.97 -0.16
C ALA A 66 29.44 17.35 -0.70
N LYS A 67 28.17 17.58 -1.01
CA LYS A 67 27.64 18.90 -1.41
C LYS A 67 27.60 19.91 -0.26
N GLY A 68 27.77 19.46 0.98
CA GLY A 68 27.79 20.30 2.17
C GLY A 68 26.47 20.99 2.52
N GLY A 69 26.47 21.72 3.64
CA GLY A 69 25.31 22.52 4.08
C GLY A 69 24.10 21.70 4.56
N ILE A 70 24.29 20.43 4.92
CA ILE A 70 23.29 19.61 5.59
C ILE A 70 23.51 19.71 7.09
N GLU A 71 22.50 20.15 7.81
CA GLU A 71 22.50 20.25 9.27
C GLU A 71 21.77 19.10 9.93
N ARG A 72 20.69 18.63 9.28
CA ARG A 72 19.85 17.55 9.81
C ARG A 72 19.61 16.46 8.76
N LEU A 73 19.68 15.20 9.21
CA LEU A 73 19.19 14.04 8.48
C LEU A 73 17.88 13.59 9.11
N ILE A 74 16.79 13.69 8.36
CA ILE A 74 15.46 13.28 8.78
C ILE A 74 15.15 11.90 8.20
N LEU A 75 15.05 10.90 9.06
CA LEU A 75 14.75 9.51 8.71
C LEU A 75 13.24 9.28 8.81
N VAL A 76 12.59 9.08 7.66
CA VAL A 76 11.14 8.99 7.55
C VAL A 76 10.74 7.56 7.22
N ASN A 77 10.07 6.87 8.14
CA ASN A 77 9.54 5.52 7.94
C ASN A 77 10.56 4.53 7.33
N GLY A 78 11.79 4.52 7.85
CA GLY A 78 12.86 3.62 7.41
C GLY A 78 12.70 2.21 7.98
N PRO A 79 12.37 1.18 7.18
CA PRO A 79 12.20 -0.20 7.68
C PRO A 79 13.53 -0.88 8.06
N GLY A 80 14.64 -0.28 7.71
CA GLY A 80 15.97 -0.90 7.80
C GLY A 80 16.33 -1.61 6.50
N GLY A 81 17.17 -2.63 6.57
CA GLY A 81 17.65 -3.37 5.40
C GLY A 81 19.10 -3.81 5.57
N ASP A 82 19.96 -3.52 4.59
CA ASP A 82 21.36 -3.94 4.62
C ASP A 82 22.13 -3.31 5.78
N LEU A 83 22.63 -4.18 6.65
CA LEU A 83 23.34 -3.76 7.86
C LEU A 83 24.67 -3.05 7.53
N TRP A 84 25.41 -3.58 6.54
CA TRP A 84 26.72 -3.03 6.18
C TRP A 84 26.60 -1.61 5.64
N THR A 85 25.66 -1.40 4.73
CA THR A 85 25.34 -0.07 4.21
C THR A 85 24.88 0.86 5.31
N GLY A 86 24.00 0.39 6.20
CA GLY A 86 23.54 1.15 7.37
C GLY A 86 24.72 1.63 8.23
N MET A 87 25.68 0.75 8.51
CA MET A 87 26.87 1.10 9.28
C MET A 87 27.79 2.08 8.55
N GLN A 88 27.92 1.97 7.22
CA GLN A 88 28.73 2.91 6.43
C GLN A 88 28.10 4.30 6.39
N VAL A 89 26.78 4.38 6.13
CA VAL A 89 26.03 5.64 6.18
C VAL A 89 26.11 6.25 7.58
N ALA A 90 25.97 5.44 8.63
CA ALA A 90 26.10 5.88 10.01
C ALA A 90 27.47 6.51 10.31
N ARG A 91 28.55 5.92 9.80
CA ARG A 91 29.90 6.54 9.95
C ARG A 91 29.99 7.89 9.28
N MET A 92 29.50 8.02 8.03
CA MET A 92 29.48 9.30 7.32
C MET A 92 28.69 10.38 8.06
N VAL A 93 27.49 10.01 8.58
CA VAL A 93 26.63 10.90 9.37
C VAL A 93 27.36 11.38 10.62
N ARG A 94 28.06 10.48 11.30
CA ARG A 94 28.86 10.81 12.50
C ARG A 94 30.01 11.74 12.20
N GLU A 95 30.78 11.47 11.14
CA GLU A 95 31.89 12.29 10.70
C GLU A 95 31.44 13.70 10.29
N ALA A 96 30.28 13.80 9.66
CA ALA A 96 29.66 15.07 9.29
C ALA A 96 29.10 15.86 10.48
N LYS A 97 28.97 15.25 11.67
CA LYS A 97 28.44 15.86 12.91
C LYS A 97 27.06 16.48 12.76
N ILE A 98 26.22 15.90 11.93
CA ILE A 98 24.86 16.36 11.69
C ILE A 98 23.90 15.79 12.73
N THR A 99 22.80 16.49 12.95
CA THR A 99 21.69 16.04 13.80
C THR A 99 20.86 15.00 13.05
N THR A 100 20.43 13.92 13.72
CA THR A 100 19.48 12.98 13.16
C THR A 100 18.11 13.12 13.82
N VAL A 101 17.07 13.05 13.00
CA VAL A 101 15.69 13.13 13.45
C VAL A 101 14.90 11.94 12.90
N ALA A 102 14.19 11.21 13.78
CA ALA A 102 13.30 10.16 13.36
C ALA A 102 11.85 10.67 13.32
N SER A 103 11.20 10.52 12.16
CA SER A 103 9.79 10.83 11.96
C SER A 103 9.08 9.58 11.43
N GLY A 104 8.22 8.99 12.26
CA GLY A 104 7.69 7.65 12.01
C GLY A 104 8.66 6.55 12.45
N ALA A 105 8.52 5.34 11.93
CA ALA A 105 9.31 4.19 12.35
C ALA A 105 10.71 4.20 11.73
N CYS A 106 11.74 4.15 12.56
CA CYS A 106 13.14 3.97 12.12
C CYS A 106 13.65 2.64 12.71
N MET A 107 13.61 1.58 11.91
CA MET A 107 13.78 0.21 12.37
C MET A 107 15.11 -0.39 11.86
N SER A 108 15.69 -1.34 12.60
CA SER A 108 16.85 -2.13 12.15
C SER A 108 18.03 -1.25 11.68
N ALA A 109 18.54 -1.42 10.45
CA ALA A 109 19.64 -0.62 9.90
C ALA A 109 19.38 0.89 9.94
N CYS A 110 18.13 1.35 9.84
CA CYS A 110 17.75 2.75 10.04
C CYS A 110 18.13 3.24 11.46
N SER A 111 17.94 2.39 12.48
CA SER A 111 18.31 2.77 13.87
C SER A 111 19.82 3.00 14.04
N LEU A 112 20.65 2.29 13.30
CA LEU A 112 22.10 2.52 13.32
C LEU A 112 22.47 3.89 12.74
N ILE A 113 21.80 4.26 11.63
CA ILE A 113 21.97 5.58 11.01
C ILE A 113 21.48 6.69 11.97
N PHE A 114 20.30 6.47 12.57
CA PHE A 114 19.75 7.41 13.55
C PHE A 114 20.70 7.63 14.74
N MET A 115 21.25 6.55 15.29
CA MET A 115 22.15 6.62 16.43
C MET A 115 23.48 7.33 16.12
N ALA A 116 23.82 7.52 14.85
CA ALA A 116 25.05 8.21 14.43
C ALA A 116 25.00 9.73 14.63
N GLY A 117 23.81 10.31 14.77
CA GLY A 117 23.65 11.75 14.93
C GLY A 117 24.43 12.32 16.11
N HIS A 118 25.04 13.50 15.90
CA HIS A 118 25.67 14.25 17.00
C HIS A 118 24.62 14.62 18.04
N GLU A 119 23.51 15.15 17.58
CA GLU A 119 22.26 15.27 18.34
C GLU A 119 21.22 14.34 17.71
N ARG A 120 20.30 13.84 18.53
CA ARG A 120 19.26 12.90 18.13
C ARG A 120 17.94 13.31 18.74
N ALA A 121 16.89 13.39 17.87
CA ALA A 121 15.56 13.80 18.31
C ALA A 121 14.46 13.00 17.57
N PHE A 122 13.27 13.03 18.11
CA PHE A 122 12.06 12.68 17.34
C PHE A 122 11.49 13.90 16.65
N GLY A 123 10.78 13.69 15.53
CA GLY A 123 10.18 14.76 14.74
C GLY A 123 8.66 14.61 14.59
N THR A 124 7.97 15.74 14.34
CA THR A 124 6.50 15.78 14.26
C THR A 124 5.92 15.37 12.91
N GLY A 125 6.71 15.18 11.88
CA GLY A 125 6.22 14.89 10.51
C GLY A 125 5.36 13.63 10.38
N SER A 126 5.40 12.74 11.37
CA SER A 126 4.55 11.56 11.50
C SER A 126 3.82 11.58 12.85
N LEU A 127 2.78 10.73 13.00
CA LEU A 127 2.06 10.62 14.25
C LEU A 127 3.00 10.16 15.39
N PRO A 128 2.87 10.72 16.60
CA PRO A 128 3.69 10.32 17.76
C PRO A 128 3.64 8.82 18.05
N ARG A 129 2.48 8.19 17.87
CA ARG A 129 2.29 6.76 18.14
C ARG A 129 3.16 5.86 17.27
N VAL A 130 3.46 6.26 16.04
CA VAL A 130 4.30 5.50 15.11
C VAL A 130 5.74 5.96 15.07
N THR A 131 6.03 7.12 15.66
CA THR A 131 7.38 7.64 15.74
C THR A 131 8.18 6.86 16.78
N MET A 132 9.14 6.08 16.32
CA MET A 132 9.92 5.18 17.16
C MET A 132 11.25 4.80 16.52
N VAL A 133 12.16 4.35 17.36
CA VAL A 133 13.39 3.65 16.96
C VAL A 133 13.27 2.19 17.34
N GLY A 134 13.50 1.27 16.40
CA GLY A 134 13.42 -0.16 16.61
C GLY A 134 14.78 -0.82 16.51
N ILE A 135 15.21 -1.48 17.59
CA ILE A 135 16.49 -2.16 17.68
C ILE A 135 16.27 -3.67 17.71
N HIS A 136 17.00 -4.39 16.90
CA HIS A 136 17.18 -5.84 16.97
C HIS A 136 18.57 -6.25 16.48
N GLY A 137 18.93 -7.52 16.66
CA GLY A 137 20.19 -8.04 16.18
C GLY A 137 20.22 -8.23 14.67
N ALA A 138 21.41 -8.51 14.13
CA ALA A 138 21.58 -8.83 12.72
C ALA A 138 20.88 -10.14 12.35
N HIS A 139 20.19 -10.12 11.21
CA HIS A 139 19.58 -11.30 10.61
C HIS A 139 20.12 -11.48 9.19
N ASP A 140 20.31 -12.73 8.82
CA ASP A 140 20.67 -13.06 7.45
C ASP A 140 19.52 -12.72 6.50
N ARG A 141 19.86 -12.14 5.34
CA ARG A 141 18.89 -11.59 4.38
C ARG A 141 17.93 -12.67 3.85
N ASP A 142 18.49 -13.83 3.52
CA ASP A 142 17.72 -14.87 2.83
C ASP A 142 17.03 -15.80 3.82
N SER A 143 17.78 -16.30 4.81
CA SER A 143 17.26 -17.24 5.80
C SER A 143 16.41 -16.60 6.90
N LYS A 144 16.50 -15.27 7.07
CA LYS A 144 15.90 -14.50 8.18
C LYS A 144 16.36 -14.95 9.57
N ARG A 145 17.40 -15.76 9.64
CA ARG A 145 17.98 -16.26 10.91
C ARG A 145 18.94 -15.26 11.50
N VAL A 146 19.04 -15.28 12.81
CA VAL A 146 19.99 -14.48 13.58
C VAL A 146 21.42 -14.73 13.11
N ASN A 147 22.18 -13.67 12.85
CA ASN A 147 23.61 -13.72 12.55
C ASN A 147 24.42 -13.22 13.73
N PRO A 148 24.88 -14.10 14.64
CA PRO A 148 25.54 -13.68 15.86
C PRO A 148 26.93 -13.08 15.63
N SER A 149 27.57 -13.29 14.48
CA SER A 149 28.91 -12.78 14.18
C SER A 149 28.98 -11.25 14.13
N LEU A 150 27.86 -10.57 13.82
CA LEU A 150 27.77 -9.12 13.73
C LEU A 150 27.32 -8.44 15.03
N MET A 151 26.81 -9.21 16.00
CA MET A 151 26.30 -8.68 17.25
C MET A 151 27.33 -7.90 18.09
N PRO A 152 28.57 -8.38 18.27
CA PRO A 152 29.57 -7.62 19.04
C PRO A 152 29.84 -6.22 18.46
N GLN A 153 29.83 -6.10 17.12
CA GLN A 153 30.03 -4.82 16.45
C GLN A 153 28.84 -3.88 16.66
N MET A 154 27.62 -4.40 16.56
CA MET A 154 26.41 -3.64 16.84
C MET A 154 26.33 -3.21 18.30
N TYR A 155 26.65 -4.11 19.22
CA TYR A 155 26.72 -3.80 20.65
C TYR A 155 27.71 -2.68 20.95
N ALA A 156 28.93 -2.76 20.41
CA ALA A 156 29.94 -1.71 20.57
C ALA A 156 29.46 -0.36 19.99
N TRP A 157 28.75 -0.41 18.84
CA TRP A 157 28.16 0.79 18.23
C TRP A 157 27.14 1.44 19.17
N TYR A 158 26.12 0.70 19.63
CA TYR A 158 25.12 1.26 20.52
C TYR A 158 25.73 1.78 21.83
N LYS A 159 26.68 1.03 22.42
CA LYS A 159 27.39 1.47 23.62
C LYS A 159 28.11 2.80 23.41
N GLN A 160 28.80 2.95 22.28
CA GLN A 160 29.48 4.20 21.94
C GLN A 160 28.53 5.37 21.77
N GLN A 161 27.37 5.15 21.09
CA GLN A 161 26.43 6.23 20.80
C GLN A 161 25.57 6.62 22.00
N MET A 162 25.25 5.71 22.89
CA MET A 162 24.46 5.96 24.10
C MET A 162 25.32 6.53 25.26
N GLY A 163 26.64 6.29 25.22
CA GLY A 163 27.57 6.78 26.23
C GLY A 163 27.23 6.29 27.64
N ASP A 164 27.24 7.19 28.62
CA ASP A 164 26.97 6.87 30.02
C ASP A 164 25.52 6.41 30.29
N LYS A 165 24.62 6.63 29.37
CA LYS A 165 23.22 6.18 29.44
C LYS A 165 23.02 4.77 28.90
N PHE A 166 24.08 4.10 28.44
CA PHE A 166 24.01 2.76 27.87
C PHE A 166 23.53 1.72 28.88
N ASP A 167 22.44 1.06 28.56
CA ASP A 167 21.94 -0.07 29.33
C ASP A 167 22.26 -1.41 28.66
N ALA A 168 23.27 -2.07 29.21
CA ALA A 168 23.76 -3.34 28.67
C ALA A 168 22.69 -4.45 28.66
N GLN A 169 21.82 -4.49 29.67
CA GLN A 169 20.79 -5.51 29.76
C GLN A 169 19.73 -5.33 28.65
N VAL A 170 19.24 -4.10 28.48
CA VAL A 170 18.23 -3.78 27.46
C VAL A 170 18.77 -4.02 26.05
N ILE A 171 20.00 -3.61 25.78
CA ILE A 171 20.58 -3.76 24.45
C ILE A 171 20.98 -5.21 24.16
N ASN A 172 21.49 -5.95 25.14
CA ASN A 172 21.75 -7.40 24.96
C ASN A 172 20.45 -8.14 24.64
N GLN A 173 19.38 -7.85 25.35
CA GLN A 173 18.07 -8.45 25.09
C GLN A 173 17.62 -8.16 23.64
N ALA A 174 17.73 -6.93 23.19
CA ALA A 174 17.37 -6.53 21.84
C ALA A 174 18.22 -7.25 20.76
N LEU A 175 19.52 -7.39 21.00
CA LEU A 175 20.43 -7.97 20.02
C LEU A 175 20.39 -9.51 20.01
N TYR A 176 20.28 -10.16 21.18
CA TYR A 176 20.50 -11.60 21.30
C TYR A 176 19.23 -12.42 21.55
N ASP A 177 18.17 -11.83 22.12
CA ASP A 177 16.95 -12.58 22.47
C ASP A 177 15.87 -12.50 21.40
N ILE A 178 15.93 -11.54 20.48
CA ILE A 178 15.04 -11.46 19.32
C ILE A 178 15.54 -12.43 18.25
N LYS A 179 14.80 -13.51 18.03
CA LYS A 179 15.16 -14.58 17.09
C LYS A 179 14.55 -14.41 15.69
N GLU A 180 13.54 -13.57 15.55
CA GLU A 180 12.87 -13.29 14.28
C GLU A 180 13.15 -11.88 13.79
N ALA A 181 13.39 -11.72 12.51
CA ALA A 181 13.66 -10.43 11.88
C ALA A 181 12.51 -9.40 12.03
N SER A 182 11.31 -9.87 12.34
CA SER A 182 10.12 -9.06 12.61
C SER A 182 10.01 -8.55 14.05
N GLY A 183 10.80 -9.10 14.98
CA GLY A 183 10.82 -8.68 16.39
C GLY A 183 11.69 -7.44 16.61
N PHE A 184 11.36 -6.62 17.61
CA PHE A 184 12.11 -5.41 17.94
C PHE A 184 11.99 -5.03 19.41
N LEU A 185 13.05 -4.42 19.95
CA LEU A 185 12.94 -3.46 21.04
C LEU A 185 12.47 -2.13 20.45
N ARG A 186 11.26 -1.71 20.78
CA ARG A 186 10.60 -0.50 20.27
C ARG A 186 10.75 0.63 21.27
N ILE A 187 11.42 1.71 20.90
CA ILE A 187 11.69 2.88 21.72
C ILE A 187 10.95 4.04 21.10
N ARG A 188 9.91 4.52 21.78
CA ARG A 188 8.95 5.49 21.26
C ARG A 188 9.32 6.92 21.58
N GLU A 189 8.69 7.84 20.86
CA GLU A 189 8.83 9.27 21.12
C GLU A 189 8.29 9.65 22.52
N LEU A 190 8.72 10.81 23.05
CA LEU A 190 8.56 11.18 24.45
C LEU A 190 7.33 12.04 24.76
N GLN A 191 6.66 12.61 23.76
CA GLN A 191 5.54 13.54 23.96
C GLN A 191 4.23 12.85 24.39
N ARG A 192 4.29 11.56 24.69
CA ARG A 192 3.15 10.82 25.19
C ARG A 192 2.86 11.14 26.63
N THR A 193 1.59 11.32 26.94
CA THR A 193 1.14 11.73 28.25
C THR A 193 1.31 10.66 29.32
N GLN A 194 1.22 9.38 28.96
CA GLN A 194 1.31 8.26 29.89
C GLN A 194 2.73 7.64 29.87
N GLU A 195 3.31 7.45 31.05
CA GLU A 195 4.61 6.81 31.22
C GLU A 195 4.68 5.44 30.51
N LYS A 196 3.63 4.63 30.65
CA LYS A 196 3.49 3.33 30.00
C LYS A 196 3.66 3.41 28.46
N GLU A 197 3.26 4.50 27.84
CA GLU A 197 3.37 4.67 26.39
C GLU A 197 4.77 5.07 25.94
N ARG A 198 5.56 5.74 26.81
CA ARG A 198 6.95 6.14 26.55
C ARG A 198 7.95 5.02 26.83
N THR A 199 7.57 4.06 27.67
CA THR A 199 8.38 2.91 28.04
C THR A 199 8.79 2.09 26.81
N PRO A 200 10.05 1.64 26.69
CA PRO A 200 10.47 0.74 25.65
C PRO A 200 9.78 -0.64 25.77
N TRP A 201 9.45 -1.20 24.62
CA TRP A 201 8.75 -2.49 24.53
C TRP A 201 9.59 -3.52 23.77
N PHE A 202 9.88 -4.62 24.43
CA PHE A 202 10.53 -5.77 23.83
C PHE A 202 9.47 -6.74 23.27
N CYS A 203 9.37 -6.81 21.95
CA CYS A 203 8.47 -7.71 21.23
C CYS A 203 9.31 -8.73 20.47
N PRO A 204 9.35 -10.00 20.89
CA PRO A 204 10.26 -10.99 20.31
C PRO A 204 9.96 -11.32 18.84
N THR A 205 8.72 -11.13 18.40
CA THR A 205 8.28 -11.30 17.01
C THR A 205 7.37 -10.16 16.57
N GLY A 206 7.25 -9.95 15.27
CA GLY A 206 6.29 -8.96 14.70
C GLY A 206 4.83 -9.36 14.89
N GLN A 207 4.57 -10.63 15.20
CA GLN A 207 3.23 -11.15 15.45
C GLN A 207 2.87 -11.15 16.95
N THR A 208 3.81 -10.87 17.83
CA THR A 208 3.52 -10.77 19.27
C THR A 208 2.53 -9.65 19.50
N PRO A 209 1.34 -9.92 20.08
CA PRO A 209 0.42 -8.87 20.48
C PRO A 209 1.12 -7.87 21.41
N PHE A 210 0.87 -6.60 21.20
CA PHE A 210 1.61 -5.56 21.91
C PHE A 210 1.44 -5.60 23.42
N ASP A 211 0.26 -6.01 23.90
CA ASP A 211 -0.05 -6.22 25.31
C ASP A 211 0.70 -7.43 25.93
N GLN A 212 1.31 -8.26 25.11
CA GLN A 212 2.16 -9.41 25.52
C GLN A 212 3.66 -9.10 25.39
N CYS A 213 4.03 -7.93 24.87
CA CYS A 213 5.42 -7.51 24.85
C CYS A 213 5.90 -7.13 26.23
N GLN A 214 7.18 -7.44 26.55
CA GLN A 214 7.78 -7.05 27.82
C GLN A 214 8.06 -5.54 27.85
N GLN A 215 7.68 -4.87 28.93
CA GLN A 215 7.99 -3.46 29.17
C GLN A 215 9.28 -3.28 29.98
N HIS A 216 10.09 -2.31 29.60
CA HIS A 216 11.22 -1.83 30.39
C HIS A 216 10.81 -0.60 31.23
N THR A 217 10.04 -0.85 32.28
CA THR A 217 9.49 0.20 33.17
C THR A 217 10.57 1.12 33.73
N GLY A 218 10.28 2.40 33.87
CA GLY A 218 11.24 3.40 34.38
C GLY A 218 12.32 3.80 33.37
N LYS A 219 12.19 3.36 32.09
CA LYS A 219 13.09 3.75 30.99
C LYS A 219 12.30 4.41 29.88
N ASP A 220 12.96 5.29 29.15
CA ASP A 220 12.48 5.91 27.92
C ASP A 220 13.63 6.19 26.95
N ALA A 221 13.34 6.81 25.82
CA ALA A 221 14.34 7.10 24.79
C ALA A 221 15.46 8.04 25.29
N PHE A 222 15.17 8.97 26.18
CA PHE A 222 16.14 9.92 26.71
C PHE A 222 16.98 9.28 27.82
N ILE A 223 16.36 8.50 28.70
CA ILE A 223 17.04 7.78 29.79
C ILE A 223 18.03 6.76 29.20
N LEU A 224 17.63 6.07 28.12
CA LEU A 224 18.50 5.12 27.42
C LEU A 224 19.53 5.78 26.50
N GLY A 225 19.53 7.11 26.35
CA GLY A 225 20.44 7.81 25.46
C GLY A 225 20.20 7.51 23.97
N VAL A 226 19.01 7.09 23.61
CA VAL A 226 18.60 6.94 22.21
C VAL A 226 18.39 8.30 21.56
N VAL A 227 17.75 9.22 22.27
CA VAL A 227 17.71 10.64 21.93
C VAL A 227 18.58 11.45 22.88
N THR A 228 19.07 12.59 22.42
CA THR A 228 19.90 13.52 23.22
C THR A 228 19.12 14.69 23.76
N GLN A 229 17.92 14.92 23.25
CA GLN A 229 16.98 15.97 23.69
C GLN A 229 15.58 15.40 23.88
N THR A 230 14.77 16.06 24.67
CA THR A 230 13.39 15.63 25.00
C THR A 230 12.36 16.27 24.08
N GLU A 231 12.67 17.43 23.51
CA GLU A 231 11.80 18.18 22.62
C GLU A 231 11.69 17.51 21.27
N THR A 232 10.48 17.52 20.73
CA THR A 232 10.21 17.02 19.38
C THR A 232 10.48 18.13 18.36
N VAL A 233 11.21 17.81 17.31
CA VAL A 233 11.53 18.75 16.23
C VAL A 233 10.30 18.94 15.33
N PRO A 234 9.79 20.17 15.17
CA PRO A 234 8.74 20.46 14.21
C PRO A 234 9.21 20.19 12.77
N LEU A 235 8.48 19.36 12.03
CA LEU A 235 8.80 18.99 10.66
C LEU A 235 7.58 19.08 9.76
N GLN A 236 7.83 19.51 8.51
CA GLN A 236 6.91 19.34 7.40
C GLN A 236 7.56 18.39 6.40
N LEU A 237 7.00 17.19 6.26
CA LEU A 237 7.52 16.21 5.33
C LEU A 237 7.32 16.65 3.88
N PRO A 238 8.31 16.43 2.99
CA PRO A 238 8.16 16.60 1.55
C PRO A 238 6.97 15.77 1.03
N ALA A 239 6.30 16.25 -0.01
CA ALA A 239 5.13 15.57 -0.59
C ALA A 239 5.47 14.14 -1.06
N SER A 240 6.70 13.92 -1.55
CA SER A 240 7.23 12.61 -1.95
C SER A 240 7.33 11.61 -0.81
N MET A 241 7.45 12.08 0.45
CA MET A 241 7.64 11.26 1.65
C MET A 241 6.39 11.18 2.53
N GLN A 242 5.35 11.88 2.16
CA GLN A 242 4.04 11.71 2.77
C GLN A 242 3.48 10.34 2.38
N VAL A 243 2.71 9.71 3.28
CA VAL A 243 2.12 8.40 3.00
C VAL A 243 1.30 8.46 1.73
N GLN A 244 1.78 7.78 0.68
CA GLN A 244 1.04 7.61 -0.57
C GLN A 244 0.08 6.45 -0.38
N LEU A 245 -1.21 6.73 -0.48
CA LEU A 245 -2.22 5.68 -0.57
C LEU A 245 -2.40 5.33 -2.04
N GLY A 246 -1.71 4.28 -2.51
CA GLY A 246 -1.70 3.89 -3.91
C GLY A 246 -3.08 3.75 -4.54
N PHE A 247 -4.09 3.35 -3.77
CA PHE A 247 -5.47 3.28 -4.22
C PHE A 247 -6.15 4.64 -4.38
N PHE A 248 -5.84 5.60 -3.53
CA PHE A 248 -6.48 6.91 -3.56
C PHE A 248 -5.75 7.90 -4.47
N GLY A 249 -4.52 7.58 -4.90
CA GLY A 249 -3.70 8.46 -5.72
C GLY A 249 -3.38 9.81 -5.05
N LYS A 250 -3.54 9.89 -3.72
CA LYS A 250 -3.29 11.08 -2.90
C LYS A 250 -2.25 10.80 -1.84
N SER A 251 -1.46 11.81 -1.53
CA SER A 251 -0.66 11.84 -0.33
C SER A 251 -1.55 12.16 0.87
N LEU A 252 -1.44 11.40 1.94
CA LEU A 252 -2.09 11.71 3.22
C LEU A 252 -1.27 12.75 4.00
N GLY A 253 -1.12 13.93 3.43
CA GLY A 253 -0.21 14.93 3.96
C GLY A 253 -0.69 15.77 5.12
N ALA A 254 -1.93 15.62 5.60
CA ALA A 254 -2.44 16.31 6.81
C ALA A 254 -3.93 16.70 6.69
N PRO A 255 -4.64 16.89 7.78
CA PRO A 255 -4.16 16.64 9.13
C PRO A 255 -4.24 15.14 9.44
N MET A 256 -3.18 14.59 10.02
CA MET A 256 -3.18 13.23 10.54
C MET A 256 -4.09 13.17 11.74
N VAL A 257 -5.20 12.45 11.64
CA VAL A 257 -6.06 12.18 12.79
C VAL A 257 -5.54 10.91 13.45
N ASP A 258 -5.12 11.02 14.70
CA ASP A 258 -4.78 9.84 15.48
C ASP A 258 -6.03 9.01 15.72
N LEU A 259 -6.09 7.85 15.09
CA LEU A 259 -7.22 6.94 15.21
C LEU A 259 -7.44 6.49 16.67
N HIS A 260 -6.38 6.52 17.50
CA HIS A 260 -6.49 6.18 18.93
C HIS A 260 -7.44 7.12 19.67
N ASP A 261 -7.36 8.42 19.43
CA ASP A 261 -8.21 9.42 20.08
C ASP A 261 -9.68 9.26 19.72
N ARG A 262 -9.95 8.63 18.58
CA ARG A 262 -11.30 8.35 18.08
C ARG A 262 -11.75 6.90 18.26
N ALA A 263 -10.86 6.01 18.72
CA ALA A 263 -11.14 4.58 18.83
C ALA A 263 -12.39 4.28 19.64
N GLY A 264 -12.57 4.94 20.79
CA GLY A 264 -13.75 4.77 21.65
C GLY A 264 -15.05 5.11 20.93
N THR A 265 -15.12 6.26 20.26
CA THR A 265 -16.29 6.71 19.49
C THR A 265 -16.59 5.79 18.31
N LEU A 266 -15.55 5.34 17.61
CA LEU A 266 -15.69 4.42 16.48
C LEU A 266 -16.18 3.05 16.92
N ILE A 267 -15.62 2.51 18.02
CA ILE A 267 -16.04 1.23 18.61
C ILE A 267 -17.50 1.30 19.06
N GLU A 268 -17.89 2.39 19.73
CA GLU A 268 -19.28 2.59 20.14
C GLU A 268 -20.23 2.63 18.94
N GLY A 269 -19.88 3.39 17.91
CA GLY A 269 -20.66 3.48 16.67
C GLY A 269 -20.76 2.13 15.93
N LEU A 270 -19.69 1.33 15.92
CA LEU A 270 -19.67 0.00 15.32
C LEU A 270 -20.53 -1.01 16.11
N CYS A 271 -20.42 -0.98 17.44
CA CYS A 271 -20.98 -2.01 18.32
C CYS A 271 -22.38 -1.69 18.83
N LYS A 272 -22.84 -0.45 18.71
CA LYS A 272 -24.20 -0.02 19.16
C LYS A 272 -24.57 -0.52 20.57
N GLY A 273 -23.65 -0.42 21.51
CA GLY A 273 -23.86 -0.82 22.89
C GLY A 273 -23.69 -2.31 23.20
N GLN A 274 -23.39 -3.17 22.24
CA GLN A 274 -23.19 -4.61 22.48
C GLN A 274 -21.84 -4.87 23.15
N LEU A 275 -21.84 -5.34 24.39
CA LEU A 275 -20.62 -5.51 25.22
C LEU A 275 -19.59 -6.45 24.59
N LEU A 276 -20.01 -7.60 24.09
CA LEU A 276 -19.10 -8.57 23.45
C LEU A 276 -18.41 -7.97 22.21
N CYS A 277 -19.16 -7.21 21.41
CA CYS A 277 -18.59 -6.51 20.26
C CYS A 277 -17.55 -5.47 20.71
N LYS A 278 -17.85 -4.69 21.76
CA LYS A 278 -16.91 -3.69 22.30
C LYS A 278 -15.60 -4.33 22.72
N THR A 279 -15.64 -5.40 23.51
CA THR A 279 -14.45 -6.11 23.99
C THR A 279 -13.58 -6.63 22.83
N ILE A 280 -14.21 -7.23 21.81
CA ILE A 280 -13.48 -7.73 20.62
C ILE A 280 -12.92 -6.56 19.82
N ALA A 281 -13.70 -5.50 19.61
CA ALA A 281 -13.26 -4.34 18.86
C ALA A 281 -12.12 -3.60 19.57
N GLU A 282 -12.21 -3.37 20.86
CA GLU A 282 -11.15 -2.75 21.67
C GLU A 282 -9.84 -3.54 21.57
N ARG A 283 -9.89 -4.85 21.73
CA ARG A 283 -8.72 -5.72 21.60
C ARG A 283 -8.12 -5.63 20.20
N THR A 284 -8.97 -5.69 19.17
CA THR A 284 -8.51 -5.61 17.76
C THR A 284 -7.90 -4.26 17.44
N PHE A 285 -8.52 -3.16 17.90
CA PHE A 285 -7.98 -1.82 17.72
C PHE A 285 -6.63 -1.65 18.44
N ASN A 286 -6.54 -2.08 19.71
CA ASN A 286 -5.30 -1.98 20.46
C ASN A 286 -4.15 -2.76 19.79
N ASN A 287 -4.41 -3.97 19.31
CA ASN A 287 -3.43 -4.75 18.58
C ASN A 287 -3.03 -4.08 17.26
N TYR A 288 -4.02 -3.57 16.51
CA TYR A 288 -3.77 -2.86 15.28
C TYR A 288 -2.94 -1.59 15.49
N LEU A 289 -3.32 -0.73 16.46
CA LEU A 289 -2.61 0.52 16.73
C LEU A 289 -1.18 0.28 17.21
N SER A 290 -0.93 -0.85 17.85
CA SER A 290 0.38 -1.23 18.38
C SER A 290 1.24 -2.02 17.41
N ALA A 291 0.67 -2.49 16.30
CA ALA A 291 1.37 -3.29 15.29
C ALA A 291 2.37 -2.47 14.47
N ASN A 292 3.29 -3.17 13.79
CA ASN A 292 4.28 -2.56 12.90
C ASN A 292 3.65 -1.79 11.75
N HIS A 293 4.43 -0.87 11.18
CA HIS A 293 4.08 -0.14 9.95
C HIS A 293 3.69 -1.06 8.79
N ASN A 294 3.11 -0.44 7.77
CA ASN A 294 2.45 -1.09 6.67
C ASN A 294 1.32 -1.97 7.19
N LYS A 295 0.37 -1.31 7.83
CA LYS A 295 -0.84 -1.92 8.37
C LYS A 295 -2.08 -1.21 7.86
N ALA A 296 -3.18 -1.95 7.75
CA ALA A 296 -4.47 -1.40 7.38
C ALA A 296 -5.60 -2.10 8.12
N MET A 297 -6.68 -1.37 8.33
CA MET A 297 -7.92 -1.86 8.89
C MET A 297 -9.07 -1.51 7.96
N ALA A 298 -9.92 -2.47 7.68
CA ALA A 298 -11.15 -2.30 6.91
C ALA A 298 -12.36 -2.68 7.75
N ILE A 299 -13.49 -2.03 7.51
CA ILE A 299 -14.77 -2.28 8.19
C ILE A 299 -15.91 -2.41 7.18
N GLY A 300 -16.87 -3.29 7.49
CA GLY A 300 -18.15 -3.38 6.78
C GLY A 300 -19.21 -2.54 7.49
N TRP A 301 -19.92 -1.69 6.74
CA TRP A 301 -20.98 -0.87 7.32
C TRP A 301 -22.16 -1.72 7.83
N GLY A 302 -22.36 -1.70 9.11
CA GLY A 302 -23.64 -2.06 9.76
C GLY A 302 -23.76 -3.42 10.42
N LYS A 303 -22.77 -4.29 10.40
CA LYS A 303 -22.62 -5.45 11.31
C LYS A 303 -21.25 -6.10 11.12
N THR A 304 -20.47 -6.14 12.17
CA THR A 304 -19.41 -7.10 12.58
C THR A 304 -18.39 -7.65 11.57
N GLY A 305 -18.30 -7.19 10.32
CA GLY A 305 -17.22 -7.55 9.42
C GLY A 305 -16.08 -6.55 9.54
N TYR A 306 -14.92 -7.00 9.93
CA TYR A 306 -13.69 -6.21 9.86
C TYR A 306 -12.56 -7.06 9.28
N GLY A 307 -11.55 -6.41 8.75
CA GLY A 307 -10.31 -7.02 8.32
C GLY A 307 -9.14 -6.16 8.75
N VAL A 308 -8.09 -6.81 9.21
CA VAL A 308 -6.85 -6.13 9.61
C VAL A 308 -5.66 -6.86 8.99
N ARG A 309 -4.63 -6.09 8.65
CA ARG A 309 -3.34 -6.63 8.24
C ARG A 309 -2.24 -5.69 8.69
N TRP A 310 -1.12 -6.24 9.12
CA TRP A 310 0.09 -5.51 9.50
C TRP A 310 1.36 -6.31 9.17
N GLY A 311 2.51 -5.65 9.22
CA GLY A 311 3.81 -6.27 9.04
C GLY A 311 4.04 -6.80 7.63
N VAL A 312 3.52 -6.11 6.61
CA VAL A 312 3.76 -6.39 5.19
C VAL A 312 4.71 -5.35 4.57
N ASP A 313 5.16 -5.61 3.35
CA ASP A 313 6.22 -4.83 2.71
C ASP A 313 5.80 -3.40 2.35
N ASP A 314 4.52 -3.18 2.06
CA ASP A 314 4.00 -1.86 1.72
C ASP A 314 2.55 -1.65 2.21
N PRO A 315 2.11 -0.38 2.36
CA PRO A 315 0.76 -0.08 2.81
C PRO A 315 -0.33 -0.49 1.81
N GLY A 316 -0.03 -0.53 0.51
CA GLY A 316 -0.98 -0.97 -0.52
C GLY A 316 -1.34 -2.45 -0.34
N LEU A 317 -0.34 -3.28 -0.06
CA LEU A 317 -0.56 -4.70 0.24
C LEU A 317 -1.34 -4.89 1.55
N ALA A 318 -1.07 -4.06 2.57
CA ALA A 318 -1.86 -4.06 3.81
C ALA A 318 -3.33 -3.73 3.54
N MET A 319 -3.60 -2.72 2.72
CA MET A 319 -4.97 -2.32 2.33
C MET A 319 -5.71 -3.43 1.58
N LEU A 320 -5.05 -4.10 0.62
CA LEU A 320 -5.62 -5.23 -0.12
C LEU A 320 -6.03 -6.36 0.83
N TRP A 321 -5.13 -6.77 1.72
CA TRP A 321 -5.40 -7.82 2.68
C TRP A 321 -6.47 -7.45 3.70
N ALA A 322 -6.49 -6.23 4.20
CA ALA A 322 -7.53 -5.77 5.12
C ALA A 322 -8.92 -5.79 4.47
N LEU A 323 -9.04 -5.30 3.24
CA LEU A 323 -10.29 -5.37 2.48
C LEU A 323 -10.68 -6.82 2.17
N TYR A 324 -9.72 -7.66 1.74
CA TYR A 324 -9.95 -9.08 1.51
C TYR A 324 -10.54 -9.77 2.74
N HIS A 325 -9.88 -9.66 3.90
CA HIS A 325 -10.35 -10.28 5.13
C HIS A 325 -11.72 -9.74 5.56
N CYS A 326 -11.96 -8.45 5.41
CA CYS A 326 -13.27 -7.86 5.70
C CYS A 326 -14.36 -8.38 4.77
N ASN A 327 -14.11 -8.45 3.47
CA ASN A 327 -15.06 -8.95 2.48
C ASN A 327 -15.34 -10.46 2.64
N HIS A 328 -14.38 -11.24 3.15
CA HIS A 328 -14.49 -12.67 3.36
C HIS A 328 -15.00 -13.07 4.77
N ALA A 329 -15.27 -12.08 5.63
CA ALA A 329 -15.85 -12.36 6.95
C ALA A 329 -17.23 -13.01 6.80
N LYS A 330 -17.45 -14.17 7.47
CA LYS A 330 -18.65 -15.01 7.32
C LYS A 330 -20.00 -14.28 7.47
N ASN A 331 -20.02 -13.19 8.23
CA ASN A 331 -21.26 -12.47 8.55
C ASN A 331 -21.27 -11.04 7.99
N ASN A 332 -20.50 -10.77 6.95
CA ASN A 332 -20.48 -9.44 6.34
C ASN A 332 -21.25 -9.41 5.00
N PRO A 333 -22.53 -9.01 5.02
CA PRO A 333 -23.32 -8.89 3.80
C PRO A 333 -23.11 -7.57 3.07
N LYS A 334 -22.16 -6.72 3.49
CA LYS A 334 -21.97 -5.36 2.97
C LYS A 334 -20.58 -5.16 2.43
N LEU A 335 -20.45 -4.18 1.53
CA LEU A 335 -19.15 -3.75 1.04
C LEU A 335 -18.31 -3.17 2.17
N CYS A 336 -17.03 -3.49 2.19
CA CYS A 336 -16.07 -2.97 3.14
C CYS A 336 -15.48 -1.63 2.68
N ARG A 337 -15.06 -0.82 3.65
CA ARG A 337 -14.26 0.38 3.42
C ARG A 337 -13.04 0.34 4.32
N LEU A 338 -11.94 0.84 3.84
CA LEU A 338 -10.79 1.05 4.71
C LEU A 338 -11.13 2.10 5.78
N LEU A 339 -10.88 1.75 7.02
CA LEU A 339 -11.01 2.66 8.15
C LEU A 339 -9.71 3.45 8.34
N SER A 340 -8.59 2.73 8.28
CA SER A 340 -7.28 3.28 8.56
C SER A 340 -6.19 2.61 7.73
N VAL A 341 -5.18 3.39 7.39
CA VAL A 341 -3.90 2.90 6.85
C VAL A 341 -2.78 3.50 7.69
N ASN A 342 -1.94 2.63 8.22
CA ASN A 342 -1.08 2.95 9.36
C ASN A 342 -1.97 3.52 10.49
N GLU A 343 -1.79 4.73 10.96
CA GLU A 343 -2.70 5.37 11.94
C GLU A 343 -3.57 6.46 11.32
N HIS A 344 -3.51 6.62 10.00
CA HIS A 344 -4.30 7.63 9.30
C HIS A 344 -5.72 7.12 9.09
N GLU A 345 -6.70 7.85 9.57
CA GLU A 345 -8.10 7.60 9.22
C GLU A 345 -8.33 7.93 7.75
N VAL A 346 -8.87 6.97 6.99
CA VAL A 346 -9.09 7.11 5.54
C VAL A 346 -10.58 7.12 5.16
N LEU A 347 -11.50 6.93 6.09
CA LEU A 347 -12.94 7.02 5.82
C LEU A 347 -13.34 8.35 5.14
N PRO A 348 -12.82 9.52 5.58
CA PRO A 348 -13.16 10.79 4.92
C PRO A 348 -12.82 10.83 3.43
N LEU A 349 -11.82 10.05 2.98
CA LEU A 349 -11.47 9.99 1.56
C LEU A 349 -12.56 9.33 0.70
N TYR A 350 -13.34 8.41 1.24
CA TYR A 350 -14.50 7.84 0.56
C TYR A 350 -15.59 8.88 0.36
N ASP A 351 -15.83 9.73 1.37
CA ASP A 351 -16.82 10.80 1.29
C ASP A 351 -16.35 11.91 0.35
N GLU A 352 -15.06 12.27 0.39
CA GLU A 352 -14.45 13.22 -0.55
C GLU A 352 -14.54 12.70 -1.98
N ALA A 353 -14.15 11.44 -2.24
CA ALA A 353 -14.24 10.84 -3.55
C ALA A 353 -15.69 10.78 -4.05
N SER A 354 -16.65 10.49 -3.18
CA SER A 354 -18.07 10.51 -3.51
C SER A 354 -18.55 11.93 -3.87
N THR A 355 -18.14 12.93 -3.10
CA THR A 355 -18.49 14.35 -3.35
C THR A 355 -17.87 14.84 -4.66
N GLN A 356 -16.59 14.56 -4.88
CA GLN A 356 -15.88 14.89 -6.10
C GLN A 356 -16.51 14.18 -7.30
N ALA A 357 -16.85 12.90 -7.17
CA ALA A 357 -17.54 12.16 -8.23
C ALA A 357 -18.88 12.81 -8.61
N LYS A 358 -19.69 13.21 -7.63
CA LYS A 358 -20.98 13.90 -7.90
C LYS A 358 -20.78 15.21 -8.67
N ALA A 359 -19.79 16.02 -8.28
CA ALA A 359 -19.46 17.26 -8.94
C ALA A 359 -19.00 17.03 -10.40
N LEU A 360 -18.13 16.04 -10.62
CA LEU A 360 -17.60 15.70 -11.94
C LEU A 360 -18.67 15.09 -12.86
N LEU A 361 -19.60 14.29 -12.31
CA LEU A 361 -20.73 13.76 -13.09
C LEU A 361 -21.63 14.86 -13.66
N GLY A 362 -21.73 16.00 -12.97
CA GLY A 362 -22.43 17.18 -13.49
C GLY A 362 -21.69 17.90 -14.63
N GLN A 363 -20.39 17.64 -14.79
CA GLN A 363 -19.53 18.27 -15.80
C GLN A 363 -19.31 17.38 -17.05
N LEU A 364 -19.90 16.19 -17.08
CA LEU A 364 -19.75 15.29 -18.22
C LEU A 364 -20.32 15.91 -19.49
N HIS A 365 -19.56 15.89 -20.57
CA HIS A 365 -19.95 16.32 -21.90
C HIS A 365 -20.09 15.13 -22.86
N ALA A 366 -20.63 15.34 -24.03
CA ALA A 366 -20.67 14.34 -25.08
C ALA A 366 -19.26 14.21 -25.68
N PRO A 367 -18.70 12.99 -25.80
CA PRO A 367 -17.46 12.78 -26.52
C PRO A 367 -17.57 13.16 -28.00
N ALA A 368 -16.43 13.49 -28.60
CA ALA A 368 -16.37 13.78 -30.03
C ALA A 368 -16.76 12.55 -30.87
N PRO A 369 -17.52 12.74 -31.99
CA PRO A 369 -18.02 11.61 -32.79
C PRO A 369 -16.94 10.66 -33.30
N GLU A 370 -15.74 11.18 -33.62
CA GLU A 370 -14.60 10.38 -34.10
C GLU A 370 -14.11 9.38 -33.05
N HIS A 371 -14.09 9.74 -31.77
CA HIS A 371 -13.73 8.79 -30.69
C HIS A 371 -14.74 7.66 -30.59
N ILE A 372 -16.03 7.97 -30.72
CA ILE A 372 -17.09 6.96 -30.66
C ILE A 372 -17.03 6.04 -31.87
N GLN A 373 -16.76 6.57 -33.05
CA GLN A 373 -16.61 5.76 -34.26
C GLN A 373 -15.39 4.82 -34.16
N ALA A 374 -14.24 5.33 -33.70
CA ALA A 374 -13.05 4.51 -33.48
C ALA A 374 -13.30 3.36 -32.48
N GLU A 375 -14.01 3.65 -31.39
CA GLU A 375 -14.38 2.64 -30.38
C GLU A 375 -15.32 1.56 -30.95
N ARG A 376 -16.26 1.93 -31.81
CA ARG A 376 -17.20 1.00 -32.48
C ARG A 376 -16.52 0.13 -33.53
N ASP A 377 -15.58 0.68 -34.25
CA ASP A 377 -14.85 0.02 -35.34
C ASP A 377 -13.72 -0.91 -34.84
N GLU A 378 -13.35 -0.78 -33.55
CA GLU A 378 -12.29 -1.59 -32.95
C GLU A 378 -12.55 -3.10 -33.17
N PRO A 379 -11.56 -3.85 -33.69
CA PRO A 379 -11.70 -5.28 -33.94
C PRO A 379 -11.99 -6.05 -32.66
N GLY A 380 -12.61 -7.23 -32.79
CA GLY A 380 -12.94 -8.07 -31.65
C GLY A 380 -12.84 -9.56 -31.95
N ALA A 381 -12.59 -10.33 -30.90
CA ALA A 381 -12.59 -11.78 -30.95
C ALA A 381 -14.01 -12.35 -31.09
N ARG A 382 -14.09 -13.65 -31.31
CA ARG A 382 -15.36 -14.39 -31.29
C ARG A 382 -16.03 -14.27 -29.91
N THR A 383 -17.36 -14.17 -29.90
CA THR A 383 -18.16 -14.15 -28.66
C THR A 383 -17.92 -15.44 -27.85
N PRO A 384 -17.50 -15.33 -26.58
CA PRO A 384 -17.27 -16.48 -25.73
C PRO A 384 -18.58 -17.07 -25.22
N THR A 385 -18.62 -18.39 -25.08
CA THR A 385 -19.73 -19.11 -24.44
C THR A 385 -19.45 -19.44 -22.96
N GLN A 386 -18.21 -19.29 -22.54
CA GLN A 386 -17.73 -19.59 -21.18
C GLN A 386 -16.78 -18.50 -20.69
N LEU A 387 -16.61 -18.42 -19.37
CA LEU A 387 -15.62 -17.56 -18.77
C LEU A 387 -14.21 -17.93 -19.24
N ARG A 388 -13.38 -16.93 -19.48
CA ARG A 388 -11.98 -17.14 -19.79
C ARG A 388 -11.24 -17.44 -18.48
N ARG A 389 -10.84 -18.69 -18.32
CA ARG A 389 -10.16 -19.21 -17.12
C ARG A 389 -8.63 -19.17 -17.31
N GLY A 390 -7.88 -19.16 -16.19
CA GLY A 390 -6.43 -19.20 -16.17
C GLY A 390 -5.74 -17.85 -16.42
N GLN A 391 -4.49 -17.89 -16.88
CA GLN A 391 -3.59 -16.72 -16.86
C GLN A 391 -3.82 -15.69 -17.98
N ALA A 392 -4.52 -16.01 -19.04
CA ALA A 392 -4.64 -15.14 -20.21
C ALA A 392 -5.83 -14.18 -20.13
N LEU A 393 -5.84 -13.27 -19.16
CA LEU A 393 -6.89 -12.26 -18.99
C LEU A 393 -6.63 -10.95 -19.76
N THR A 394 -5.61 -10.93 -20.63
CA THR A 394 -5.31 -9.85 -21.58
C THR A 394 -5.35 -10.38 -23.01
N GLY A 395 -5.66 -9.50 -23.94
CA GLY A 395 -5.76 -9.78 -25.38
C GLY A 395 -7.12 -9.44 -25.95
N MET A 396 -7.25 -9.53 -27.27
CA MET A 396 -8.45 -9.11 -27.99
C MET A 396 -9.73 -9.65 -27.34
N THR A 397 -10.59 -8.76 -26.85
CA THR A 397 -11.91 -9.09 -26.31
C THR A 397 -12.96 -9.18 -27.43
N PRO A 398 -14.12 -9.81 -27.21
CA PRO A 398 -15.16 -9.93 -28.23
C PRO A 398 -15.76 -8.56 -28.61
N LYS A 399 -16.43 -8.49 -29.78
CA LYS A 399 -17.24 -7.32 -30.14
C LYS A 399 -18.56 -7.24 -29.38
N ALA A 400 -19.13 -8.38 -29.02
CA ALA A 400 -20.42 -8.51 -28.33
C ALA A 400 -20.39 -9.69 -27.38
N LEU A 401 -21.26 -9.67 -26.37
CA LEU A 401 -21.48 -10.73 -25.41
C LEU A 401 -22.96 -11.14 -25.46
N GLU A 402 -23.25 -12.43 -25.36
CA GLU A 402 -24.62 -12.93 -25.42
C GLU A 402 -25.44 -12.47 -24.21
N GLY A 403 -26.59 -11.84 -24.47
CA GLY A 403 -27.49 -11.33 -23.45
C GLY A 403 -26.93 -10.17 -22.61
N ILE A 404 -25.84 -9.53 -23.04
CA ILE A 404 -25.18 -8.41 -22.37
C ILE A 404 -25.12 -7.23 -23.35
N GLN A 405 -25.61 -6.08 -22.93
CA GLN A 405 -25.55 -4.87 -23.75
C GLN A 405 -24.11 -4.34 -23.80
N ARG A 406 -23.65 -3.95 -24.97
CA ARG A 406 -22.39 -3.20 -25.11
C ARG A 406 -22.71 -1.72 -25.17
N TRP A 407 -22.11 -0.94 -24.28
CA TRP A 407 -22.13 0.53 -24.35
C TRP A 407 -20.80 1.08 -24.85
N ASP A 408 -20.86 2.19 -25.57
CA ASP A 408 -19.75 3.05 -25.90
C ASP A 408 -19.61 4.19 -24.87
N THR A 409 -18.53 4.96 -24.99
CA THR A 409 -18.22 6.08 -24.09
C THR A 409 -19.34 7.12 -24.05
N ALA A 410 -19.98 7.43 -25.19
CA ALA A 410 -21.08 8.42 -25.26
C ALA A 410 -22.30 7.93 -24.48
N THR A 411 -22.68 6.68 -24.67
CA THR A 411 -23.82 6.05 -23.99
C THR A 411 -23.60 6.02 -22.47
N LEU A 412 -22.40 5.62 -22.02
CA LEU A 412 -22.08 5.61 -20.59
C LEU A 412 -22.08 7.04 -20.00
N ALA A 413 -21.43 7.99 -20.66
CA ALA A 413 -21.42 9.38 -20.21
C ALA A 413 -22.83 10.00 -20.14
N GLN A 414 -23.71 9.67 -21.09
CA GLN A 414 -25.10 10.07 -21.07
C GLN A 414 -25.86 9.46 -19.90
N ALA A 415 -25.71 8.14 -19.66
CA ALA A 415 -26.37 7.44 -18.56
C ALA A 415 -25.96 7.98 -17.19
N LEU A 416 -24.66 8.33 -17.03
CA LEU A 416 -24.13 8.87 -15.78
C LEU A 416 -24.60 10.29 -15.46
N ARG A 417 -25.14 11.03 -16.45
CA ARG A 417 -25.75 12.36 -16.24
C ARG A 417 -27.19 12.29 -15.76
N GLN A 418 -27.84 11.14 -15.88
CA GLN A 418 -29.24 10.97 -15.46
C GLN A 418 -29.37 10.95 -13.94
N SER A 419 -30.58 11.21 -13.44
CA SER A 419 -30.90 11.06 -12.01
C SER A 419 -30.84 9.61 -11.56
N GLU A 420 -31.36 8.69 -12.38
CA GLU A 420 -31.27 7.24 -12.17
C GLU A 420 -30.05 6.69 -12.92
N ARG A 421 -28.98 6.48 -12.18
CA ARG A 421 -27.71 6.01 -12.72
C ARG A 421 -27.59 4.49 -12.61
N PRO A 422 -26.91 3.84 -13.57
CA PRO A 422 -26.51 2.45 -13.40
C PRO A 422 -25.52 2.31 -12.24
N VAL A 423 -25.42 1.12 -11.69
CA VAL A 423 -24.28 0.76 -10.84
C VAL A 423 -23.08 0.48 -11.76
N VAL A 424 -22.00 1.19 -11.59
CA VAL A 424 -20.80 1.03 -12.42
C VAL A 424 -19.71 0.35 -11.61
N ILE A 425 -19.24 -0.80 -12.09
CA ILE A 425 -18.22 -1.63 -11.46
C ILE A 425 -16.92 -1.53 -12.26
N ASP A 426 -15.88 -1.06 -11.59
CA ASP A 426 -14.52 -1.07 -12.11
C ASP A 426 -13.83 -2.39 -11.71
N ALA A 427 -13.49 -3.21 -12.70
CA ALA A 427 -12.78 -4.47 -12.51
C ALA A 427 -11.24 -4.33 -12.56
N ALA A 428 -10.71 -3.13 -12.81
CA ALA A 428 -9.27 -2.89 -12.85
C ALA A 428 -8.67 -2.82 -11.45
N ASN A 429 -7.37 -3.09 -11.36
CA ASN A 429 -6.66 -3.17 -10.08
C ASN A 429 -5.80 -1.95 -9.76
N PHE A 430 -5.65 -0.98 -10.67
CA PHE A 430 -4.79 0.19 -10.53
C PHE A 430 -5.31 1.40 -11.33
N GLY A 431 -4.76 2.56 -11.02
CA GLY A 431 -5.06 3.84 -11.69
C GLY A 431 -6.32 4.54 -11.15
N PRO A 432 -6.63 5.74 -11.65
CA PRO A 432 -7.88 6.44 -11.37
C PRO A 432 -9.08 5.73 -11.98
N VAL A 433 -10.29 6.19 -11.67
CA VAL A 433 -11.54 5.53 -12.06
C VAL A 433 -12.52 6.52 -12.68
N ILE A 434 -13.54 6.01 -13.38
CA ILE A 434 -14.70 6.78 -13.85
C ILE A 434 -15.48 7.27 -12.61
N PRO A 435 -15.87 8.57 -12.56
CA PRO A 435 -16.60 9.11 -11.42
C PRO A 435 -17.87 8.31 -11.09
N GLY A 436 -18.03 7.97 -9.81
CA GLY A 436 -19.18 7.20 -9.31
C GLY A 436 -19.08 5.69 -9.46
N SER A 437 -18.00 5.15 -10.03
CA SER A 437 -17.79 3.70 -10.08
C SER A 437 -17.37 3.12 -8.73
N LEU A 438 -17.78 1.88 -8.47
CA LEU A 438 -17.33 1.06 -7.35
C LEU A 438 -16.17 0.18 -7.82
N ASN A 439 -15.07 0.19 -7.12
CA ASN A 439 -13.95 -0.63 -7.48
C ASN A 439 -14.02 -2.02 -6.82
N PHE A 440 -14.09 -3.05 -7.67
CA PHE A 440 -14.09 -4.46 -7.28
C PHE A 440 -12.80 -5.11 -7.79
N ILE A 441 -11.76 -5.06 -6.96
CA ILE A 441 -10.44 -5.60 -7.31
C ILE A 441 -10.54 -7.10 -7.56
N ASN A 442 -9.97 -7.55 -8.68
CA ASN A 442 -9.98 -8.95 -9.13
C ASN A 442 -11.36 -9.51 -9.47
N SER A 443 -12.37 -8.70 -9.74
CA SER A 443 -13.75 -9.17 -9.98
C SER A 443 -13.93 -10.03 -11.23
N GLY A 444 -12.99 -10.01 -12.15
CA GLY A 444 -13.07 -10.80 -13.39
C GLY A 444 -12.19 -12.05 -13.42
N LEU A 445 -11.59 -12.45 -12.30
CA LEU A 445 -10.85 -13.71 -12.25
C LEU A 445 -11.79 -14.90 -12.49
N ALA A 446 -11.29 -15.95 -13.10
CA ALA A 446 -11.98 -17.21 -13.26
C ALA A 446 -10.93 -18.35 -13.20
N PHE A 447 -11.19 -19.34 -12.38
CA PHE A 447 -10.24 -20.39 -12.05
C PHE A 447 -10.60 -21.70 -12.76
N GLU A 448 -9.59 -22.47 -13.14
CA GLU A 448 -9.75 -23.82 -13.69
C GLU A 448 -10.11 -24.82 -12.57
N ASP A 449 -9.56 -24.61 -11.37
CA ASP A 449 -9.84 -25.41 -10.19
C ASP A 449 -11.18 -24.98 -9.56
N ASP A 450 -12.15 -25.86 -9.57
CA ASP A 450 -13.48 -25.63 -9.00
C ASP A 450 -13.44 -25.36 -7.47
N LYS A 451 -12.41 -25.82 -6.76
CA LYS A 451 -12.21 -25.49 -5.33
C LYS A 451 -11.91 -24.02 -5.09
N LEU A 452 -11.34 -23.34 -6.09
CA LEU A 452 -11.09 -21.89 -6.07
C LEU A 452 -12.26 -21.14 -6.72
N GLU A 453 -12.80 -21.67 -7.81
CA GLU A 453 -13.85 -21.05 -8.60
C GLU A 453 -15.15 -20.88 -7.82
N GLN A 454 -15.61 -21.92 -7.14
CA GLN A 454 -16.90 -21.87 -6.44
C GLN A 454 -16.90 -20.84 -5.29
N PRO A 455 -15.96 -20.84 -4.34
CA PRO A 455 -15.93 -19.82 -3.29
C PRO A 455 -15.76 -18.39 -3.83
N TYR A 456 -15.02 -18.24 -4.91
CA TYR A 456 -14.86 -16.97 -5.59
C TYR A 456 -16.18 -16.48 -6.20
N ALA A 457 -16.88 -17.33 -6.93
CA ALA A 457 -18.17 -17.00 -7.55
C ALA A 457 -19.23 -16.62 -6.50
N GLU A 458 -19.29 -17.37 -5.39
CA GLU A 458 -20.17 -17.06 -4.25
C GLU A 458 -19.83 -15.69 -3.65
N ARG A 459 -18.56 -15.37 -3.52
CA ARG A 459 -18.10 -14.06 -3.02
C ARG A 459 -18.44 -12.93 -3.98
N PHE A 460 -18.24 -13.15 -5.27
CA PHE A 460 -18.61 -12.18 -6.29
C PHE A 460 -20.12 -11.87 -6.25
N ASP A 461 -20.97 -12.90 -6.18
CA ASP A 461 -22.42 -12.73 -6.04
C ASP A 461 -22.78 -11.92 -4.79
N GLN A 462 -22.22 -12.27 -3.65
CA GLN A 462 -22.45 -11.55 -2.39
C GLN A 462 -22.08 -10.06 -2.49
N MET A 463 -20.92 -9.75 -3.06
CA MET A 463 -20.46 -8.35 -3.19
C MET A 463 -21.29 -7.59 -4.23
N LEU A 464 -21.64 -8.23 -5.33
CA LEU A 464 -22.46 -7.60 -6.35
C LEU A 464 -23.88 -7.31 -5.83
N ARG A 465 -24.51 -8.24 -5.09
CA ARG A 465 -25.81 -7.99 -4.44
C ARG A 465 -25.73 -6.90 -3.37
N ALA A 466 -24.60 -6.75 -2.69
CA ALA A 466 -24.41 -5.64 -1.76
C ALA A 466 -24.33 -4.27 -2.47
N ALA A 467 -23.84 -4.24 -3.70
CA ALA A 467 -23.74 -3.02 -4.53
C ALA A 467 -25.05 -2.75 -5.32
N ALA A 468 -25.67 -3.80 -5.84
CA ALA A 468 -26.85 -3.74 -6.69
C ALA A 468 -27.85 -4.83 -6.25
N PRO A 469 -28.63 -4.60 -5.19
CA PRO A 469 -29.55 -5.62 -4.64
C PRO A 469 -30.74 -5.95 -5.57
N ASP A 470 -31.12 -5.01 -6.43
CA ASP A 470 -32.16 -5.23 -7.45
C ASP A 470 -31.53 -5.83 -8.72
N LEU A 471 -31.94 -7.05 -9.06
CA LEU A 471 -31.46 -7.78 -10.24
C LEU A 471 -31.85 -7.11 -11.58
N ASN A 472 -32.82 -6.22 -11.56
CA ASN A 472 -33.23 -5.43 -12.73
C ASN A 472 -32.54 -4.08 -12.82
N LYS A 473 -31.74 -3.71 -11.82
CA LYS A 473 -30.93 -2.49 -11.86
C LYS A 473 -29.85 -2.62 -12.95
N PRO A 474 -29.69 -1.62 -13.84
CA PRO A 474 -28.58 -1.63 -14.79
C PRO A 474 -27.22 -1.66 -14.08
N VAL A 475 -26.38 -2.65 -14.43
CA VAL A 475 -25.03 -2.81 -13.90
C VAL A 475 -24.03 -2.80 -15.04
N VAL A 476 -23.10 -1.84 -15.00
CA VAL A 476 -22.06 -1.65 -16.01
C VAL A 476 -20.74 -2.19 -15.49
N PHE A 477 -20.08 -3.04 -16.26
CA PHE A 477 -18.73 -3.52 -15.99
C PHE A 477 -17.74 -2.90 -16.98
N TYR A 478 -16.61 -2.41 -16.48
CA TYR A 478 -15.49 -1.94 -17.29
C TYR A 478 -14.15 -2.30 -16.66
N CYS A 479 -13.08 -2.17 -17.42
CA CYS A 479 -11.71 -2.35 -16.96
C CYS A 479 -10.81 -1.23 -17.51
N SER A 480 -9.49 -1.39 -17.44
CA SER A 480 -8.53 -0.39 -17.92
C SER A 480 -8.65 -0.09 -19.41
N HIS A 481 -8.81 -1.11 -20.26
CA HIS A 481 -8.84 -0.98 -21.73
C HIS A 481 -9.64 -2.11 -22.39
N SER A 482 -9.87 -2.00 -23.69
CA SER A 482 -10.67 -2.94 -24.48
C SER A 482 -10.11 -4.36 -24.58
N GLU A 483 -8.83 -4.56 -24.29
CA GLU A 483 -8.19 -5.88 -24.31
C GLU A 483 -8.20 -6.60 -22.94
N SER A 484 -8.86 -6.05 -21.93
CA SER A 484 -8.95 -6.66 -20.61
C SER A 484 -10.15 -7.58 -20.49
N TRP A 485 -9.90 -8.87 -20.23
CA TRP A 485 -10.94 -9.87 -20.02
C TRP A 485 -11.56 -9.83 -18.61
N LEU A 486 -11.02 -9.06 -17.69
CA LEU A 486 -11.61 -8.94 -16.34
C LEU A 486 -13.05 -8.45 -16.38
N SER A 487 -13.32 -7.37 -17.13
CA SER A 487 -14.70 -6.85 -17.27
C SER A 487 -15.62 -7.76 -18.07
N VAL A 488 -15.08 -8.52 -19.04
CA VAL A 488 -15.84 -9.54 -19.79
C VAL A 488 -16.34 -10.64 -18.85
N ASN A 489 -15.42 -11.26 -18.11
CA ASN A 489 -15.75 -12.31 -17.16
C ASN A 489 -16.69 -11.82 -16.05
N ALA A 490 -16.47 -10.63 -15.51
CA ALA A 490 -17.34 -10.04 -14.49
C ALA A 490 -18.77 -9.82 -15.00
N ALA A 491 -18.93 -9.30 -16.22
CA ALA A 491 -20.24 -9.12 -16.86
C ALA A 491 -20.94 -10.47 -17.11
N MET A 492 -20.21 -11.46 -17.63
CA MET A 492 -20.75 -12.81 -17.85
C MET A 492 -21.20 -13.46 -16.54
N ARG A 493 -20.43 -13.33 -15.45
CA ARG A 493 -20.86 -13.82 -14.12
C ARG A 493 -22.11 -13.15 -13.65
N ALA A 494 -22.20 -11.83 -13.72
CA ALA A 494 -23.39 -11.10 -13.30
C ALA A 494 -24.63 -11.59 -14.06
N ARG A 495 -24.50 -11.87 -15.37
CA ARG A 495 -25.57 -12.44 -16.17
C ARG A 495 -25.99 -13.84 -15.68
N GLN A 496 -25.01 -14.71 -15.40
CA GLN A 496 -25.26 -16.06 -14.86
C GLN A 496 -25.94 -16.02 -13.48
N MET A 497 -25.70 -14.98 -12.68
CA MET A 497 -26.31 -14.77 -11.35
C MET A 497 -27.72 -14.16 -11.41
N GLY A 498 -28.28 -13.98 -12.61
CA GLY A 498 -29.66 -13.54 -12.81
C GLY A 498 -29.87 -12.05 -12.98
N TYR A 499 -28.81 -11.22 -13.06
CA TYR A 499 -28.97 -9.82 -13.41
C TYR A 499 -29.50 -9.68 -14.85
N THR A 500 -30.60 -8.95 -15.01
CA THR A 500 -31.31 -8.85 -16.30
C THR A 500 -30.76 -7.73 -17.19
N GLN A 501 -30.22 -6.66 -16.60
CA GLN A 501 -29.68 -5.50 -17.30
C GLN A 501 -28.16 -5.39 -17.08
N VAL A 502 -27.42 -6.37 -17.61
CA VAL A 502 -25.96 -6.34 -17.58
C VAL A 502 -25.42 -5.60 -18.79
N ILE A 503 -24.55 -4.67 -18.54
CA ILE A 503 -23.90 -3.82 -19.54
C ILE A 503 -22.38 -4.00 -19.46
N TRP A 504 -21.74 -4.07 -20.60
CA TRP A 504 -20.31 -4.10 -20.72
C TRP A 504 -19.82 -2.85 -21.46
N TYR A 505 -19.04 -2.03 -20.78
CA TYR A 505 -18.35 -0.89 -21.39
C TYR A 505 -16.96 -1.35 -21.84
N ARG A 506 -16.86 -1.74 -23.13
CA ARG A 506 -15.67 -2.38 -23.71
C ARG A 506 -14.48 -1.43 -23.77
N GLY A 507 -14.67 -0.17 -24.15
CA GLY A 507 -13.60 0.83 -24.30
C GLY A 507 -12.81 1.06 -23.02
N GLY A 508 -13.47 0.88 -21.89
CA GLY A 508 -12.85 0.95 -20.57
C GLY A 508 -12.33 2.33 -20.22
N PHE A 509 -11.47 2.39 -19.21
CA PHE A 509 -10.89 3.64 -18.72
C PHE A 509 -10.08 4.38 -19.80
N THR A 510 -9.41 3.65 -20.69
CA THR A 510 -8.62 4.25 -21.78
C THR A 510 -9.50 5.05 -22.74
N ALA A 511 -10.61 4.47 -23.23
CA ALA A 511 -11.51 5.20 -24.12
C ALA A 511 -12.16 6.41 -23.42
N TRP A 512 -12.49 6.26 -22.13
CA TRP A 512 -13.00 7.36 -21.30
C TRP A 512 -12.05 8.55 -21.24
N THR A 513 -10.76 8.29 -20.97
CA THR A 513 -9.74 9.35 -20.86
C THR A 513 -9.36 9.95 -22.22
N GLN A 514 -9.32 9.14 -23.28
CA GLN A 514 -9.10 9.61 -24.65
C GLN A 514 -10.22 10.55 -25.12
N ALA A 515 -11.44 10.33 -24.64
CA ALA A 515 -12.57 11.21 -24.89
C ALA A 515 -12.53 12.53 -24.05
N GLY A 516 -11.47 12.76 -23.27
CA GLY A 516 -11.32 13.97 -22.45
C GLY A 516 -12.24 14.04 -21.24
N LEU A 517 -12.84 12.92 -20.83
CA LEU A 517 -13.79 12.89 -19.72
C LEU A 517 -13.07 12.83 -18.36
N PRO A 518 -13.66 13.44 -17.32
CA PRO A 518 -13.03 13.56 -16.01
C PRO A 518 -12.89 12.21 -15.29
N THR A 519 -11.88 12.13 -14.42
CA THR A 519 -11.58 10.96 -13.60
C THR A 519 -11.47 11.33 -12.13
N VAL A 520 -11.60 10.34 -11.25
CA VAL A 520 -11.49 10.51 -9.79
C VAL A 520 -10.54 9.45 -9.21
N GLY A 521 -9.97 9.73 -8.04
CA GLY A 521 -9.14 8.77 -7.31
C GLY A 521 -9.90 7.49 -6.99
N ARG A 522 -9.23 6.36 -7.10
CA ARG A 522 -9.77 5.03 -6.81
C ARG A 522 -9.98 4.84 -5.32
N VAL A 523 -11.15 4.38 -4.93
CA VAL A 523 -11.49 3.96 -3.56
C VAL A 523 -12.08 2.54 -3.60
N PRO A 524 -11.27 1.51 -3.37
CA PRO A 524 -11.72 0.13 -3.46
C PRO A 524 -12.73 -0.20 -2.35
N VAL A 525 -13.75 -0.99 -2.69
CA VAL A 525 -14.79 -1.43 -1.76
C VAL A 525 -14.94 -2.96 -1.70
N ALA A 526 -14.35 -3.67 -2.64
CA ALA A 526 -14.32 -5.13 -2.65
C ALA A 526 -12.98 -5.65 -3.20
N VAL A 527 -12.43 -6.64 -2.53
CA VAL A 527 -11.30 -7.45 -2.99
C VAL A 527 -11.75 -8.89 -2.98
N LEU A 528 -11.76 -9.54 -4.12
CA LEU A 528 -12.40 -10.85 -4.28
C LEU A 528 -11.41 -12.01 -4.19
N TYR A 529 -10.15 -11.78 -4.53
CA TYR A 529 -9.09 -12.77 -4.47
C TYR A 529 -7.72 -12.09 -4.31
#